data_896193698c7384ef847842654386f3a8
#
_entry.id   896193698c7384ef847842654386f3a8
#
_cell.length_a   1.000
_cell.length_b   1.000
_cell.length_c   1.000
_cell.angle_alpha   90.00
_cell.angle_beta   90.00
_cell.angle_gamma   90.00
#
_symmetry.space_group_name_H-M   'P 1'
#
loop_
_entity.id
_entity.type
_entity.pdbx_description
1 polymer ?
#
loop_
_entity_poly.entity_id
_entity_poly.type
_entity_poly.pdbx_seq_one_letter_code
_entity_poly.pdbx_strand_id
1 'polypeptide(L)'
;MAAEALPHLLIKPTGARCNLDCSYCFYLKKEALYPGSRFRMTDVVAARVLDRLFEVYRDAPVVPLAWQGGEPSLMGLDFFRALTARAKALLRPGQRLEQSLQTNGLLLDAEWCRWLAEEEVLVGLSIDGPEALHDAYRVDRRGRGSFAAVIQAAQRLREAGAAVNAMV
;
A
#
# COMPACT_ATOMS: atom_id res chain seq x y z
N MET A 1 -17.23 -12.02 -28.56
CA MET A 1 -17.38 -10.79 -27.75
C MET A 1 -16.05 -10.55 -27.04
N ALA A 2 -15.44 -9.37 -27.20
CA ALA A 2 -14.26 -9.04 -26.42
C ALA A 2 -14.67 -9.00 -24.94
N ALA A 3 -13.90 -9.69 -24.08
CA ALA A 3 -14.12 -9.60 -22.63
C ALA A 3 -13.95 -8.12 -22.24
N GLU A 4 -14.96 -7.54 -21.63
CA GLU A 4 -14.91 -6.18 -21.14
C GLU A 4 -13.82 -6.10 -20.07
N ALA A 5 -12.84 -5.23 -20.26
CA ALA A 5 -11.71 -5.13 -19.33
C ALA A 5 -12.21 -4.61 -17.98
N LEU A 6 -12.00 -5.38 -16.91
CA LEU A 6 -12.36 -4.97 -15.57
C LEU A 6 -11.48 -3.79 -15.11
N PRO A 7 -12.06 -2.79 -14.41
CA PRO A 7 -11.31 -1.62 -13.97
C PRO A 7 -10.31 -1.99 -12.88
N HIS A 8 -9.05 -1.54 -13.01
CA HIS A 8 -8.05 -1.68 -11.94
C HIS A 8 -8.24 -0.58 -10.90
N LEU A 9 -8.43 -0.96 -9.63
CA LEU A 9 -8.66 -0.03 -8.53
C LEU A 9 -7.41 0.14 -7.66
N LEU A 10 -6.89 1.36 -7.60
CA LEU A 10 -5.84 1.76 -6.66
C LEU A 10 -6.46 2.47 -5.45
N ILE A 11 -6.40 1.85 -4.29
CA ILE A 11 -7.01 2.37 -3.06
C ILE A 11 -5.99 3.19 -2.29
N LYS A 12 -6.37 4.42 -1.93
CA LYS A 12 -5.51 5.39 -1.25
C LYS A 12 -6.05 5.74 0.14
N PRO A 13 -5.84 4.87 1.14
CA PRO A 13 -6.51 5.01 2.43
C PRO A 13 -6.06 6.23 3.23
N THR A 14 -4.87 6.74 2.96
CA THR A 14 -4.29 7.94 3.57
C THR A 14 -4.32 9.17 2.64
N GLY A 15 -4.94 9.05 1.45
CA GLY A 15 -4.93 10.12 0.45
C GLY A 15 -3.52 10.59 0.11
N ALA A 16 -3.24 11.88 0.34
CA ALA A 16 -1.93 12.50 0.10
C ALA A 16 -0.98 12.43 1.31
N ARG A 17 -1.46 12.04 2.49
CA ARG A 17 -0.66 12.05 3.72
C ARG A 17 0.47 11.03 3.69
N CYS A 18 1.70 11.51 4.00
CA CYS A 18 2.90 10.69 4.06
C CYS A 18 3.78 11.10 5.26
N ASN A 19 4.62 10.19 5.73
CA ASN A 19 5.66 10.42 6.74
C ASN A 19 7.00 10.88 6.12
N LEU A 20 7.13 10.86 4.78
CA LEU A 20 8.23 11.45 4.03
C LEU A 20 7.81 12.78 3.37
N ASP A 21 8.80 13.56 2.95
CA ASP A 21 8.67 14.82 2.21
C ASP A 21 9.55 14.79 0.95
N CYS A 22 9.34 13.76 0.12
CA CYS A 22 10.11 13.57 -1.11
C CYS A 22 9.95 14.76 -2.05
N SER A 23 11.04 15.36 -2.52
CA SER A 23 11.04 16.63 -3.28
C SER A 23 10.27 16.56 -4.60
N TYR A 24 10.20 15.38 -5.25
CA TYR A 24 9.47 15.15 -6.51
C TYR A 24 8.03 14.65 -6.30
N CYS A 25 7.58 14.46 -5.05
CA CYS A 25 6.30 13.82 -4.77
C CYS A 25 5.12 14.71 -5.19
N PHE A 26 4.37 14.26 -6.20
CA PHE A 26 3.19 14.99 -6.67
C PHE A 26 1.97 14.85 -5.74
N TYR A 27 2.01 13.91 -4.78
CA TYR A 27 0.92 13.72 -3.80
C TYR A 27 0.93 14.77 -2.70
N LEU A 28 2.10 15.17 -2.19
CA LEU A 28 2.21 16.05 -1.03
C LEU A 28 1.49 17.38 -1.24
N LYS A 29 1.65 17.99 -2.44
CA LYS A 29 0.97 19.24 -2.79
C LYS A 29 -0.56 19.13 -2.80
N LYS A 30 -1.10 17.91 -2.97
CA LYS A 30 -2.55 17.69 -2.98
C LYS A 30 -3.18 17.71 -1.59
N GLU A 31 -2.39 17.63 -0.52
CA GLU A 31 -2.87 17.82 0.85
C GLU A 31 -3.56 19.17 1.01
N ALA A 32 -3.04 20.23 0.38
CA ALA A 32 -3.60 21.58 0.41
C ALA A 32 -4.98 21.71 -0.28
N LEU A 33 -5.35 20.77 -1.17
CA LEU A 33 -6.63 20.80 -1.87
C LEU A 33 -7.82 20.39 -0.97
N TYR A 34 -7.55 19.80 0.18
CA TYR A 34 -8.58 19.29 1.09
C TYR A 34 -8.35 19.80 2.52
N PRO A 35 -8.49 21.13 2.75
CA PRO A 35 -8.27 21.71 4.07
C PRO A 35 -9.24 21.08 5.08
N GLY A 36 -8.71 20.68 6.25
CA GLY A 36 -9.48 20.02 7.31
C GLY A 36 -9.67 18.52 7.14
N SER A 37 -9.24 17.93 6.04
CA SER A 37 -9.24 16.46 5.88
C SER A 37 -8.24 15.80 6.82
N ARG A 38 -8.66 14.71 7.46
CA ARG A 38 -7.75 13.85 8.24
C ARG A 38 -6.93 12.90 7.35
N PHE A 39 -7.24 12.83 6.05
CA PHE A 39 -6.63 11.88 5.10
C PHE A 39 -6.54 10.47 5.69
N ARG A 40 -7.64 10.00 6.23
CA ARG A 40 -7.76 8.66 6.80
C ARG A 40 -9.10 8.06 6.41
N MET A 41 -9.06 6.99 5.63
CA MET A 41 -10.24 6.23 5.24
C MET A 41 -10.92 5.66 6.49
N THR A 42 -12.22 5.82 6.60
CA THR A 42 -12.98 5.21 7.69
C THR A 42 -13.29 3.75 7.37
N ASP A 43 -13.52 2.93 8.41
CA ASP A 43 -13.86 1.52 8.24
C ASP A 43 -15.14 1.33 7.42
N VAL A 44 -16.11 2.24 7.57
CA VAL A 44 -17.35 2.24 6.77
C VAL A 44 -17.08 2.45 5.30
N VAL A 45 -16.20 3.41 4.96
CA VAL A 45 -15.82 3.66 3.56
C VAL A 45 -15.03 2.47 3.00
N ALA A 46 -14.07 1.95 3.77
CA ALA A 46 -13.26 0.80 3.38
C ALA A 46 -14.14 -0.44 3.12
N ALA A 47 -15.10 -0.72 3.99
CA ALA A 47 -16.05 -1.81 3.81
C ALA A 47 -16.87 -1.65 2.53
N ARG A 48 -17.40 -0.46 2.25
CA ARG A 48 -18.15 -0.18 1.02
C ARG A 48 -17.30 -0.32 -0.24
N VAL A 49 -16.03 0.10 -0.19
CA VAL A 49 -15.08 -0.09 -1.31
C VAL A 49 -14.90 -1.57 -1.60
N LEU A 50 -14.72 -2.42 -0.58
CA LEU A 50 -14.63 -3.86 -0.77
C LEU A 50 -15.93 -4.44 -1.35
N ASP A 51 -17.10 -4.09 -0.81
CA ASP A 51 -18.37 -4.60 -1.30
C ASP A 51 -18.55 -4.29 -2.80
N ARG A 52 -18.22 -3.06 -3.23
CA ARG A 52 -18.28 -2.66 -4.65
C ARG A 52 -17.22 -3.34 -5.51
N LEU A 53 -16.00 -3.50 -4.99
CA LEU A 53 -14.94 -4.23 -5.70
C LEU A 53 -15.39 -5.67 -5.99
N PHE A 54 -15.93 -6.37 -4.99
CA PHE A 54 -16.38 -7.75 -5.13
C PHE A 54 -17.63 -7.90 -6.01
N GLU A 55 -18.49 -6.88 -6.09
CA GLU A 55 -19.56 -6.83 -7.09
C GLU A 55 -19.02 -6.74 -8.52
N VAL A 56 -18.04 -5.88 -8.76
CA VAL A 56 -17.41 -5.69 -10.09
C VAL A 56 -16.67 -6.95 -10.53
N TYR A 57 -15.97 -7.60 -9.61
CA TYR A 57 -15.16 -8.80 -9.87
C TYR A 57 -15.90 -10.10 -9.60
N ARG A 58 -17.26 -10.06 -9.53
CA ARG A 58 -18.08 -11.22 -9.15
C ARG A 58 -17.84 -12.50 -9.95
N ASP A 59 -17.56 -12.36 -11.24
CA ASP A 59 -17.38 -13.48 -12.18
C ASP A 59 -15.92 -13.66 -12.61
N ALA A 60 -15.02 -12.87 -12.02
CA ALA A 60 -13.59 -12.97 -12.28
C ALA A 60 -12.92 -13.99 -11.33
N PRO A 61 -11.94 -14.77 -11.80
CA PRO A 61 -11.23 -15.73 -10.95
C PRO A 61 -10.30 -15.06 -9.92
N VAL A 62 -9.98 -13.79 -10.13
CA VAL A 62 -9.05 -13.02 -9.30
C VAL A 62 -9.67 -11.69 -8.92
N VAL A 63 -9.61 -11.34 -7.64
CA VAL A 63 -10.00 -10.02 -7.13
C VAL A 63 -8.75 -9.26 -6.71
N PRO A 64 -8.33 -8.21 -7.45
CA PRO A 64 -7.15 -7.42 -7.10
C PRO A 64 -7.47 -6.40 -6.02
N LEU A 65 -6.60 -6.27 -5.02
CA LEU A 65 -6.70 -5.30 -3.93
C LEU A 65 -5.37 -4.56 -3.80
N ALA A 66 -5.28 -3.40 -4.45
CA ALA A 66 -4.05 -2.63 -4.54
C ALA A 66 -4.09 -1.38 -3.63
N TRP A 67 -3.13 -1.29 -2.73
CA TRP A 67 -2.97 -0.21 -1.77
C TRP A 67 -1.84 0.73 -2.18
N GLN A 68 -2.11 2.01 -2.29
CA GLN A 68 -1.17 3.05 -2.68
C GLN A 68 -1.55 4.39 -2.02
N GLY A 69 -0.92 5.48 -2.44
CA GLY A 69 -1.28 6.84 -2.05
C GLY A 69 -0.08 7.61 -1.53
N GLY A 70 -0.24 8.40 -0.45
CA GLY A 70 0.86 8.98 0.28
C GLY A 70 1.71 7.87 0.93
N GLU A 71 1.40 7.52 2.18
CA GLU A 71 1.97 6.30 2.78
C GLU A 71 0.85 5.47 3.41
N PRO A 72 0.43 4.37 2.78
CA PRO A 72 -0.71 3.58 3.26
C PRO A 72 -0.45 2.93 4.62
N SER A 73 0.80 2.59 4.97
CA SER A 73 1.12 1.97 6.28
C SER A 73 0.82 2.87 7.49
N LEU A 74 0.60 4.17 7.29
CA LEU A 74 0.09 5.10 8.31
C LEU A 74 -1.32 4.74 8.83
N MET A 75 -2.04 3.86 8.13
CA MET A 75 -3.32 3.32 8.63
C MET A 75 -3.13 2.37 9.82
N GLY A 76 -1.93 1.79 9.96
CA GLY A 76 -1.63 0.75 10.95
C GLY A 76 -2.00 -0.66 10.45
N LEU A 77 -1.32 -1.68 10.98
CA LEU A 77 -1.46 -3.07 10.55
C LEU A 77 -2.88 -3.63 10.76
N ASP A 78 -3.52 -3.27 11.86
CA ASP A 78 -4.87 -3.76 12.19
C ASP A 78 -5.92 -3.38 11.15
N PHE A 79 -5.78 -2.19 10.54
CA PHE A 79 -6.64 -1.78 9.42
C PHE A 79 -6.54 -2.77 8.25
N PHE A 80 -5.33 -3.15 7.87
CA PHE A 80 -5.12 -4.07 6.76
C PHE A 80 -5.56 -5.50 7.10
N ARG A 81 -5.29 -5.96 8.32
CA ARG A 81 -5.77 -7.26 8.82
C ARG A 81 -7.29 -7.37 8.74
N ALA A 82 -8.00 -6.37 9.25
CA ALA A 82 -9.44 -6.35 9.25
C ALA A 82 -10.02 -6.38 7.82
N LEU A 83 -9.44 -5.59 6.91
CA LEU A 83 -9.91 -5.53 5.52
C LEU A 83 -9.55 -6.78 4.72
N THR A 84 -8.37 -7.37 4.95
CA THR A 84 -8.00 -8.64 4.32
C THR A 84 -8.91 -9.77 4.79
N ALA A 85 -9.20 -9.85 6.08
CA ALA A 85 -10.14 -10.84 6.63
C ALA A 85 -11.55 -10.66 6.00
N ARG A 86 -12.05 -9.42 5.90
CA ARG A 86 -13.31 -9.13 5.22
C ARG A 86 -13.27 -9.50 3.73
N ALA A 87 -12.20 -9.15 3.01
CA ALA A 87 -12.04 -9.48 1.61
C ALA A 87 -12.07 -11.01 1.39
N LYS A 88 -11.34 -11.77 2.20
CA LYS A 88 -11.37 -13.24 2.16
C LYS A 88 -12.76 -13.83 2.40
N ALA A 89 -13.53 -13.22 3.32
CA ALA A 89 -14.92 -13.65 3.58
C ALA A 89 -15.90 -13.34 2.42
N LEU A 90 -15.56 -12.43 1.53
CA LEU A 90 -16.36 -12.08 0.33
C LEU A 90 -16.00 -12.93 -0.90
N LEU A 91 -14.91 -13.69 -0.86
CA LEU A 91 -14.50 -14.56 -1.96
C LEU A 91 -15.55 -15.65 -2.23
N ARG A 92 -15.81 -15.89 -3.50
CA ARG A 92 -16.66 -16.99 -3.99
C ARG A 92 -15.83 -18.23 -4.25
N PRO A 93 -16.45 -19.41 -4.31
CA PRO A 93 -15.74 -20.64 -4.68
C PRO A 93 -14.96 -20.47 -5.99
N GLY A 94 -13.66 -20.81 -5.95
CA GLY A 94 -12.76 -20.68 -7.10
C GLY A 94 -12.14 -19.30 -7.32
N GLN A 95 -12.55 -18.27 -6.54
CA GLN A 95 -11.89 -16.97 -6.57
C GLN A 95 -10.67 -16.93 -5.64
N ARG A 96 -9.67 -16.12 -6.01
CA ARG A 96 -8.53 -15.80 -5.16
C ARG A 96 -8.35 -14.29 -5.03
N LEU A 97 -7.84 -13.86 -3.89
CA LEU A 97 -7.47 -12.46 -3.63
C LEU A 97 -6.01 -12.27 -4.04
N GLU A 98 -5.73 -11.23 -4.83
CA GLU A 98 -4.36 -10.76 -5.10
C GLU A 98 -4.17 -9.40 -4.45
N GLN A 99 -3.24 -9.30 -3.51
CA GLN A 99 -2.97 -8.06 -2.80
C GLN A 99 -1.63 -7.45 -3.16
N SER A 100 -1.59 -6.13 -3.25
CA SER A 100 -0.33 -5.39 -3.36
C SER A 100 -0.34 -4.15 -2.47
N LEU A 101 0.84 -3.81 -1.94
CA LEU A 101 1.07 -2.65 -1.10
C LEU A 101 2.27 -1.87 -1.60
N GLN A 102 2.06 -0.65 -2.11
CA GLN A 102 3.16 0.26 -2.41
C GLN A 102 3.45 1.14 -1.20
N THR A 103 4.68 1.09 -0.70
CA THR A 103 5.09 1.73 0.54
C THR A 103 6.53 2.25 0.48
N ASN A 104 6.83 3.28 1.29
CA ASN A 104 8.20 3.71 1.54
C ASN A 104 8.95 2.80 2.55
N GLY A 105 8.28 1.85 3.18
CA GLY A 105 8.87 0.85 4.06
C GLY A 105 9.20 1.30 5.48
N LEU A 106 9.17 2.61 5.80
CA LEU A 106 9.66 3.12 7.07
C LEU A 106 8.92 2.58 8.31
N LEU A 107 7.67 2.17 8.15
CA LEU A 107 6.84 1.65 9.24
C LEU A 107 6.73 0.12 9.23
N LEU A 108 7.44 -0.56 8.33
CA LEU A 108 7.41 -2.02 8.24
C LEU A 108 8.34 -2.65 9.31
N ASP A 109 7.78 -2.97 10.45
CA ASP A 109 8.44 -3.76 11.49
C ASP A 109 8.34 -5.27 11.22
N ALA A 110 8.83 -6.10 12.14
CA ALA A 110 8.82 -7.55 12.01
C ALA A 110 7.38 -8.14 11.95
N GLU A 111 6.43 -7.50 12.62
CA GLU A 111 5.03 -7.94 12.62
C GLU A 111 4.36 -7.67 11.28
N TRP A 112 4.59 -6.48 10.71
CA TRP A 112 4.17 -6.13 9.36
C TRP A 112 4.74 -7.10 8.33
N CYS A 113 6.06 -7.37 8.38
CA CYS A 113 6.71 -8.21 7.39
C CYS A 113 6.20 -9.66 7.42
N ARG A 114 5.97 -10.21 8.62
CA ARG A 114 5.34 -11.54 8.76
C ARG A 114 3.95 -11.57 8.15
N TRP A 115 3.09 -10.60 8.49
CA TRP A 115 1.74 -10.52 7.96
C TRP A 115 1.73 -10.38 6.43
N LEU A 116 2.61 -9.57 5.86
CA LEU A 116 2.73 -9.41 4.40
C LEU A 116 3.10 -10.72 3.71
N ALA A 117 3.99 -11.52 4.32
CA ALA A 117 4.37 -12.84 3.82
C ALA A 117 3.23 -13.86 3.96
N GLU A 118 2.59 -13.95 5.14
CA GLU A 118 1.47 -14.87 5.43
C GLU A 118 0.26 -14.62 4.51
N GLU A 119 -0.01 -13.35 4.18
CA GLU A 119 -1.12 -12.93 3.33
C GLU A 119 -0.74 -12.85 1.84
N GLU A 120 0.48 -13.26 1.48
CA GLU A 120 1.02 -13.24 0.10
C GLU A 120 0.88 -11.87 -0.59
N VAL A 121 1.07 -10.79 0.18
CA VAL A 121 0.97 -9.42 -0.33
C VAL A 121 2.24 -9.06 -1.10
N LEU A 122 2.09 -8.69 -2.37
CA LEU A 122 3.20 -8.16 -3.16
C LEU A 122 3.56 -6.75 -2.68
N VAL A 123 4.76 -6.57 -2.16
CA VAL A 123 5.24 -5.28 -1.67
C VAL A 123 6.01 -4.55 -2.76
N GLY A 124 5.51 -3.37 -3.16
CA GLY A 124 6.26 -2.40 -3.96
C GLY A 124 7.03 -1.46 -3.02
N LEU A 125 8.31 -1.78 -2.75
CA LEU A 125 9.14 -0.97 -1.86
C LEU A 125 9.82 0.16 -2.64
N SER A 126 9.55 1.40 -2.24
CA SER A 126 10.10 2.58 -2.91
C SER A 126 11.57 2.79 -2.58
N ILE A 127 12.47 2.69 -3.58
CA ILE A 127 13.91 2.89 -3.45
C ILE A 127 14.50 3.47 -4.74
N ASP A 128 15.17 4.61 -4.67
CA ASP A 128 15.67 5.34 -5.84
C ASP A 128 17.19 5.08 -6.07
N GLY A 129 17.61 3.84 -6.03
CA GLY A 129 19.02 3.46 -6.28
C GLY A 129 19.94 3.61 -5.06
N PRO A 130 21.24 4.00 -5.25
CA PRO A 130 22.21 4.13 -4.16
C PRO A 130 21.81 5.22 -3.14
N GLU A 131 22.35 5.11 -1.91
CA GLU A 131 22.08 6.01 -0.79
C GLU A 131 22.11 7.49 -1.16
N ALA A 132 23.18 7.92 -1.85
CA ALA A 132 23.35 9.32 -2.21
C ALA A 132 22.23 9.85 -3.13
N LEU A 133 21.72 9.03 -4.05
CA LEU A 133 20.59 9.40 -4.91
C LEU A 133 19.26 9.33 -4.16
N HIS A 134 19.05 8.25 -3.41
CA HIS A 134 17.83 8.08 -2.63
C HIS A 134 17.64 9.24 -1.65
N ASP A 135 18.64 9.53 -0.84
CA ASP A 135 18.58 10.53 0.23
C ASP A 135 18.62 11.98 -0.29
N ALA A 136 19.03 12.19 -1.56
CA ALA A 136 18.90 13.50 -2.21
C ALA A 136 17.42 13.90 -2.42
N TYR A 137 16.51 12.93 -2.56
CA TYR A 137 15.13 13.18 -2.92
C TYR A 137 14.11 12.65 -1.91
N ARG A 138 14.40 11.52 -1.24
CA ARG A 138 13.50 10.87 -0.28
C ARG A 138 13.90 11.17 1.15
N VAL A 139 13.53 12.35 1.60
CA VAL A 139 13.81 12.84 2.95
C VAL A 139 12.55 12.79 3.84
N ASP A 140 12.75 12.74 5.14
CA ASP A 140 11.67 12.95 6.09
C ASP A 140 11.33 14.46 6.21
N ARG A 141 10.29 14.80 6.99
CA ARG A 141 9.87 16.19 7.21
C ARG A 141 10.91 17.05 7.95
N ARG A 142 12.02 16.47 8.40
CA ARG A 142 13.17 17.15 9.02
C ARG A 142 14.39 17.23 8.09
N GLY A 143 14.23 16.82 6.83
CA GLY A 143 15.28 16.79 5.83
C GLY A 143 16.31 15.65 6.00
N ARG A 144 16.02 14.63 6.79
CA ARG A 144 16.92 13.47 6.98
C ARG A 144 16.62 12.41 5.91
N GLY A 145 17.67 11.81 5.36
CA GLY A 145 17.57 10.72 4.41
C GLY A 145 16.85 9.50 4.99
N SER A 146 16.27 8.70 4.13
CA SER A 146 15.47 7.52 4.49
C SER A 146 16.08 6.19 4.04
N PHE A 147 17.18 6.19 3.29
CA PHE A 147 17.78 5.00 2.68
C PHE A 147 18.06 3.88 3.67
N ALA A 148 18.76 4.17 4.78
CA ALA A 148 19.10 3.17 5.78
C ALA A 148 17.86 2.46 6.35
N ALA A 149 16.77 3.21 6.61
CA ALA A 149 15.52 2.64 7.10
C ALA A 149 14.82 1.77 6.03
N VAL A 150 14.86 2.17 4.76
CA VAL A 150 14.30 1.40 3.64
C VAL A 150 15.08 0.08 3.44
N ILE A 151 16.41 0.11 3.53
CA ILE A 151 17.23 -1.11 3.45
C ILE A 151 16.94 -2.07 4.59
N GLN A 152 16.76 -1.56 5.81
CA GLN A 152 16.34 -2.40 6.94
C GLN A 152 14.96 -3.03 6.72
N ALA A 153 14.01 -2.28 6.14
CA ALA A 153 12.70 -2.82 5.78
C ALA A 153 12.83 -3.92 4.71
N ALA A 154 13.65 -3.70 3.67
CA ALA A 154 13.92 -4.70 2.64
C ALA A 154 14.52 -6.00 3.22
N GLN A 155 15.44 -5.89 4.19
CA GLN A 155 16.02 -7.03 4.88
C GLN A 155 14.97 -7.82 5.66
N ARG A 156 14.12 -7.12 6.47
CA ARG A 156 13.02 -7.76 7.23
C ARG A 156 12.02 -8.46 6.31
N LEU A 157 11.64 -7.82 5.20
CA LEU A 157 10.72 -8.41 4.22
C LEU A 157 11.31 -9.70 3.63
N ARG A 158 12.60 -9.69 3.26
CA ARG A 158 13.30 -10.87 2.76
C ARG A 158 13.38 -11.98 3.80
N GLU A 159 13.72 -11.65 5.05
CA GLU A 159 13.79 -12.61 6.16
C GLU A 159 12.43 -13.24 6.47
N ALA A 160 11.35 -12.48 6.32
CA ALA A 160 9.98 -12.97 6.46
C ALA A 160 9.48 -13.78 5.24
N GLY A 161 10.21 -13.79 4.12
CA GLY A 161 9.80 -14.47 2.89
C GLY A 161 8.73 -13.73 2.09
N ALA A 162 8.52 -12.42 2.33
CA ALA A 162 7.56 -11.62 1.60
C ALA A 162 8.02 -11.35 0.14
N ALA A 163 7.08 -11.33 -0.80
CA ALA A 163 7.35 -10.96 -2.19
C ALA A 163 7.56 -9.45 -2.31
N VAL A 164 8.71 -9.03 -2.86
CA VAL A 164 9.10 -7.62 -2.92
C VAL A 164 9.58 -7.23 -4.32
N ASN A 165 9.05 -6.12 -4.83
CA ASN A 165 9.57 -5.41 -6.01
C ASN A 165 10.16 -4.06 -5.58
N ALA A 166 11.33 -3.72 -6.11
CA ALA A 166 11.86 -2.36 -5.99
C ALA A 166 11.10 -1.44 -6.94
N MET A 167 10.63 -0.31 -6.41
CA MET A 167 9.92 0.73 -7.17
C MET A 167 10.79 1.99 -7.19
N VAL A 168 11.24 2.35 -8.38
CA VAL A 168 12.11 3.51 -8.64
C VAL A 168 11.30 4.66 -9.22
#